data_70b07a8507353e9f297e56347180408a
#
_entry.id   70b07a8507353e9f297e56347180408a
#
_cell.length_a   1.000
_cell.length_b   1.000
_cell.length_c   1.000
_cell.angle_alpha   90.00
_cell.angle_beta   90.00
_cell.angle_gamma   90.00
#
_symmetry.space_group_name_H-M   'P 1'
#
loop_
_entity.id
_entity.type
_entity.pdbx_description
1 polymer ?
#
loop_
_entity_poly.entity_id
_entity_poly.type
_entity_poly.pdbx_seq_one_letter_code
_entity_poly.pdbx_strand_id
1 'polypeptide(L)'
;MDSSTVFAHGVEDSLKVIKGRPVFKDGDTPYETNTIRYNFKSKKGLISNVVSQQGEGYVTGNNAKKGMNDELYMKSGRYTTCDNHDHPHFYMQMTYAKVRPKKNVVTGPAYLVIEDVPLPLAVPFFFFPFSSSYSSGFIMPSYMDDSARGFGLTDGGYYFAISDKMDLKLRGDI
;
A
#
# COMPACT_ATOMS: atom_id res chain seq x y z
N MET A 1 -4.02 9.57 -32.56
CA MET A 1 -3.92 9.77 -31.08
C MET A 1 -5.19 10.46 -30.63
N ASP A 2 -5.89 9.90 -29.66
CA ASP A 2 -7.09 10.56 -29.13
C ASP A 2 -6.64 11.76 -28.32
N SER A 3 -7.09 12.97 -28.70
CA SER A 3 -6.65 14.27 -28.11
C SER A 3 -6.99 14.42 -26.61
N SER A 4 -7.60 13.42 -26.00
CA SER A 4 -7.98 13.38 -24.59
C SER A 4 -7.08 12.51 -23.69
N THR A 5 -5.99 11.96 -24.23
CA THR A 5 -5.09 11.08 -23.49
C THR A 5 -3.72 11.75 -23.33
N VAL A 6 -3.25 11.81 -22.07
CA VAL A 6 -1.88 12.23 -21.71
C VAL A 6 -1.04 11.01 -21.37
N PHE A 7 0.19 11.03 -21.82
CA PHE A 7 1.22 10.05 -21.47
C PHE A 7 2.42 10.78 -20.87
N ALA A 8 2.85 10.37 -19.69
CA ALA A 8 4.06 10.89 -19.04
C ALA A 8 4.91 9.73 -18.53
N HIS A 9 6.21 9.85 -18.62
CA HIS A 9 7.18 8.87 -18.11
C HIS A 9 8.40 9.58 -17.54
N GLY A 10 9.05 8.95 -16.56
CA GLY A 10 10.36 9.35 -16.08
C GLY A 10 11.43 9.05 -17.13
N VAL A 11 12.53 9.78 -17.08
CA VAL A 11 13.67 9.60 -18.00
C VAL A 11 14.79 8.89 -17.26
N GLU A 12 15.33 7.82 -17.85
CA GLU A 12 16.53 7.15 -17.33
C GLU A 12 17.77 7.97 -17.62
N ASP A 13 18.58 8.21 -16.58
CA ASP A 13 19.91 8.78 -16.71
C ASP A 13 20.93 7.72 -17.15
N SER A 14 22.13 8.13 -17.55
CA SER A 14 23.25 7.26 -17.94
C SER A 14 23.62 6.21 -16.89
N LEU A 15 23.23 6.41 -15.63
CA LEU A 15 23.39 5.48 -14.52
C LEU A 15 22.18 4.56 -14.29
N LYS A 16 21.23 4.48 -15.23
CA LYS A 16 19.95 3.73 -15.12
C LYS A 16 19.07 4.16 -13.94
N VAL A 17 19.27 5.36 -13.42
CA VAL A 17 18.41 5.94 -12.38
C VAL A 17 17.28 6.72 -13.05
N ILE A 18 16.05 6.41 -12.71
CA ILE A 18 14.88 7.12 -13.24
C ILE A 18 14.78 8.48 -12.54
N LYS A 19 15.00 9.56 -13.31
CA LYS A 19 14.81 10.94 -12.85
C LYS A 19 13.52 11.53 -13.39
N GLY A 20 12.95 12.48 -12.65
CA GLY A 20 11.72 13.17 -13.08
C GLY A 20 10.51 12.24 -13.09
N ARG A 21 10.35 11.39 -12.07
CA ARG A 21 9.15 10.54 -11.91
C ARG A 21 7.89 11.41 -12.00
N PRO A 22 6.92 11.11 -12.86
CA PRO A 22 5.67 11.83 -12.90
C PRO A 22 4.93 11.71 -11.57
N VAL A 23 4.50 12.83 -11.03
CA VAL A 23 3.62 12.87 -9.87
C VAL A 23 2.22 13.19 -10.35
N PHE A 24 1.32 12.26 -10.21
CA PHE A 24 -0.09 12.47 -10.49
C PHE A 24 -0.80 12.83 -9.20
N LYS A 25 -1.39 14.02 -9.16
CA LYS A 25 -2.16 14.48 -8.00
C LYS A 25 -3.64 14.47 -8.36
N ASP A 26 -4.39 13.68 -7.63
CA ASP A 26 -5.84 13.64 -7.72
C ASP A 26 -6.43 13.96 -6.34
N GLY A 27 -7.04 15.12 -6.23
CA GLY A 27 -7.37 15.70 -4.93
C GLY A 27 -6.10 15.98 -4.11
N ASP A 28 -6.08 15.52 -2.86
CA ASP A 28 -4.97 15.77 -1.93
C ASP A 28 -3.92 14.67 -1.90
N THR A 29 -4.16 13.54 -2.57
CA THR A 29 -3.26 12.38 -2.53
C THR A 29 -2.32 12.39 -3.72
N PRO A 30 -1.01 12.56 -3.52
CA PRO A 30 -0.02 12.41 -4.58
C PRO A 30 0.27 10.92 -4.85
N TYR A 31 0.42 10.57 -6.12
CA TYR A 31 0.87 9.26 -6.58
C TYR A 31 2.16 9.44 -7.35
N GLU A 32 3.25 8.92 -6.85
CA GLU A 32 4.50 8.84 -7.58
C GLU A 32 4.47 7.63 -8.52
N THR A 33 4.91 7.82 -9.76
CA THR A 33 4.80 6.79 -10.79
C THR A 33 6.02 6.80 -11.70
N ASN A 34 6.32 5.68 -12.34
CA ASN A 34 7.32 5.67 -13.41
C ASN A 34 6.70 6.06 -14.74
N THR A 35 5.51 5.55 -15.03
CA THR A 35 4.76 5.94 -16.24
C THR A 35 3.28 6.08 -15.91
N ILE A 36 2.65 7.06 -16.52
CA ILE A 36 1.21 7.26 -16.44
C ILE A 36 0.63 7.49 -17.83
N ARG A 37 -0.48 6.82 -18.10
CA ARG A 37 -1.34 7.07 -19.25
C ARG A 37 -2.75 7.35 -18.75
N TYR A 38 -3.23 8.57 -18.92
CA TYR A 38 -4.51 9.00 -18.39
C TYR A 38 -5.39 9.59 -19.49
N ASN A 39 -6.66 9.18 -19.52
CA ASN A 39 -7.65 9.70 -20.45
C ASN A 39 -8.66 10.58 -19.70
N PHE A 40 -8.70 11.85 -20.04
CA PHE A 40 -9.54 12.86 -19.38
C PHE A 40 -11.04 12.66 -19.65
N LYS A 41 -11.43 12.12 -20.80
CA LYS A 41 -12.85 11.86 -21.11
C LYS A 41 -13.40 10.70 -20.29
N SER A 42 -12.69 9.58 -20.25
CA SER A 42 -13.13 8.39 -19.52
C SER A 42 -12.75 8.41 -18.04
N LYS A 43 -11.90 9.36 -17.60
CA LYS A 43 -11.32 9.45 -16.25
C LYS A 43 -10.61 8.15 -15.81
N LYS A 44 -10.13 7.36 -16.78
CA LYS A 44 -9.42 6.11 -16.55
C LYS A 44 -7.92 6.30 -16.81
N GLY A 45 -7.10 5.65 -16.00
CA GLY A 45 -5.66 5.68 -16.14
C GLY A 45 -5.01 4.31 -15.98
N LEU A 46 -3.88 4.12 -16.66
CA LEU A 46 -2.95 3.04 -16.43
C LEU A 46 -1.69 3.66 -15.84
N ILE A 47 -1.24 3.12 -14.73
CA ILE A 47 -0.13 3.66 -13.96
C ILE A 47 0.82 2.49 -13.68
N SER A 48 2.11 2.68 -13.94
CA SER A 48 3.11 1.67 -13.60
C SER A 48 3.98 2.14 -12.45
N ASN A 49 4.35 1.20 -11.58
CA ASN A 49 5.16 1.42 -10.39
C ASN A 49 4.63 2.59 -9.55
N VAL A 50 3.41 2.42 -9.10
CA VAL A 50 2.73 3.40 -8.25
C VAL A 50 3.23 3.26 -6.82
N VAL A 51 3.56 4.38 -6.20
CA VAL A 51 3.80 4.52 -4.76
C VAL A 51 2.82 5.55 -4.24
N SER A 52 2.05 5.18 -3.24
CA SER A 52 1.05 6.06 -2.63
C SER A 52 1.09 5.91 -1.13
N GLN A 53 1.25 7.03 -0.43
CA GLN A 53 1.11 7.08 1.01
C GLN A 53 -0.38 7.08 1.37
N GLN A 54 -0.78 6.16 2.23
CA GLN A 54 -2.15 6.01 2.68
C GLN A 54 -2.16 5.84 4.21
N GLY A 55 -2.56 6.92 4.92
CA GLY A 55 -2.42 6.95 6.37
C GLY A 55 -0.95 6.91 6.79
N GLU A 56 -0.61 5.99 7.69
CA GLU A 56 0.76 5.79 8.19
C GLU A 56 1.58 4.80 7.34
N GLY A 57 1.00 4.25 6.27
CA GLY A 57 1.67 3.25 5.44
C GLY A 57 1.77 3.63 3.97
N TYR A 58 2.53 2.84 3.25
CA TYR A 58 2.77 2.97 1.82
C TYR A 58 2.16 1.79 1.08
N VAL A 59 1.38 2.09 0.04
CA VAL A 59 0.90 1.10 -0.92
C VAL A 59 1.72 1.24 -2.18
N THR A 60 2.40 0.17 -2.57
CA THR A 60 3.16 0.12 -3.81
C THR A 60 2.57 -0.93 -4.75
N GLY A 61 2.66 -0.72 -6.04
CA GLY A 61 2.15 -1.68 -7.02
C GLY A 61 2.76 -1.50 -8.40
N ASN A 62 3.06 -2.61 -9.07
CA ASN A 62 3.71 -2.57 -10.38
C ASN A 62 2.78 -2.09 -11.48
N ASN A 63 1.51 -2.49 -11.45
CA ASN A 63 0.52 -2.11 -12.45
C ASN A 63 -0.78 -1.73 -11.76
N ALA A 64 -1.16 -0.48 -11.87
CA ALA A 64 -2.39 0.03 -11.34
C ALA A 64 -3.30 0.58 -12.44
N LYS A 65 -4.59 0.31 -12.30
CA LYS A 65 -5.64 0.90 -13.13
C LYS A 65 -6.45 1.86 -12.28
N LYS A 66 -6.49 3.11 -12.66
CA LYS A 66 -7.41 4.09 -12.07
C LYS A 66 -8.78 3.96 -12.69
N GLY A 67 -9.80 3.79 -11.85
CA GLY A 67 -11.22 3.80 -12.24
C GLY A 67 -11.82 5.20 -12.23
N MET A 68 -13.09 5.32 -12.63
CA MET A 68 -13.82 6.60 -12.69
C MET A 68 -14.07 7.23 -11.29
N ASN A 69 -14.14 6.41 -10.25
CA ASN A 69 -14.44 6.83 -8.87
C ASN A 69 -13.15 6.98 -8.03
N ASP A 70 -12.03 7.32 -8.67
CA ASP A 70 -10.71 7.45 -8.05
C ASP A 70 -10.18 6.19 -7.36
N GLU A 71 -10.85 5.07 -7.61
CA GLU A 71 -10.41 3.77 -7.12
C GLU A 71 -9.21 3.28 -7.93
N LEU A 72 -8.21 2.76 -7.23
CA LEU A 72 -7.06 2.11 -7.85
C LEU A 72 -7.19 0.59 -7.74
N TYR A 73 -7.10 -0.07 -8.86
CA TYR A 73 -7.03 -1.53 -8.94
C TYR A 73 -5.61 -1.91 -9.30
N MET A 74 -4.96 -2.71 -8.48
CA MET A 74 -3.59 -3.13 -8.73
C MET A 74 -3.42 -4.63 -8.59
N LYS A 75 -2.45 -5.14 -9.35
CA LYS A 75 -1.94 -6.50 -9.22
C LYS A 75 -0.58 -6.46 -8.52
N SER A 76 -0.30 -7.48 -7.73
CA SER A 76 0.99 -7.62 -7.04
C SER A 76 1.35 -6.37 -6.24
N GLY A 77 0.38 -5.86 -5.46
CA GLY A 77 0.58 -4.74 -4.57
C GLY A 77 1.35 -5.15 -3.32
N ARG A 78 2.03 -4.20 -2.70
CA ARG A 78 2.65 -4.34 -1.38
C ARG A 78 2.11 -3.25 -0.47
N TYR A 79 1.89 -3.59 0.77
CA TYR A 79 1.59 -2.62 1.83
C TYR A 79 2.63 -2.73 2.91
N THR A 80 3.22 -1.61 3.29
CA THR A 80 4.21 -1.53 4.36
C THR A 80 4.03 -0.26 5.17
N THR A 81 4.39 -0.31 6.44
CA THR A 81 4.53 0.85 7.31
C THR A 81 6.01 1.20 7.53
N CYS A 82 6.92 0.57 6.80
CA CYS A 82 8.34 0.89 6.83
C CYS A 82 8.61 2.19 6.08
N ASP A 83 9.44 3.07 6.64
CA ASP A 83 9.84 4.33 6.00
C ASP A 83 10.62 4.11 4.71
N ASN A 84 11.39 3.00 4.64
CA ASN A 84 12.05 2.60 3.40
C ASN A 84 11.07 1.82 2.51
N HIS A 85 10.24 2.54 1.75
CA HIS A 85 9.22 1.95 0.87
C HIS A 85 9.77 1.38 -0.44
N ASP A 86 11.00 1.71 -0.84
CA ASP A 86 11.66 1.13 -2.02
C ASP A 86 12.15 -0.29 -1.75
N HIS A 87 12.68 -0.54 -0.54
CA HIS A 87 13.12 -1.86 -0.07
C HIS A 87 12.68 -2.05 1.39
N PRO A 88 11.40 -2.32 1.64
CA PRO A 88 10.89 -2.44 3.00
C PRO A 88 11.35 -3.75 3.65
N HIS A 89 11.76 -3.69 4.91
CA HIS A 89 12.15 -4.86 5.70
C HIS A 89 10.98 -5.83 5.92
N PHE A 90 9.77 -5.31 5.93
CA PHE A 90 8.56 -6.13 6.01
C PHE A 90 7.44 -5.52 5.17
N TYR A 91 6.63 -6.37 4.56
CA TYR A 91 5.47 -5.94 3.79
C TYR A 91 4.43 -7.04 3.67
N MET A 92 3.18 -6.63 3.52
CA MET A 92 2.11 -7.52 3.11
C MET A 92 2.08 -7.57 1.59
N GLN A 93 2.41 -8.73 1.02
CA GLN A 93 2.28 -8.97 -0.41
C GLN A 93 0.84 -9.31 -0.74
N MET A 94 0.25 -8.56 -1.65
CA MET A 94 -1.14 -8.70 -2.08
C MET A 94 -1.20 -9.16 -3.54
N THR A 95 -1.99 -10.19 -3.82
CA THR A 95 -2.19 -10.66 -5.21
C THR A 95 -2.97 -9.63 -6.01
N TYR A 96 -4.05 -9.14 -5.45
CA TYR A 96 -4.88 -8.07 -5.99
C TYR A 96 -5.23 -7.11 -4.87
N ALA A 97 -5.26 -5.81 -5.20
CA ALA A 97 -5.72 -4.81 -4.26
C ALA A 97 -6.63 -3.79 -4.95
N LYS A 98 -7.67 -3.40 -4.23
CA LYS A 98 -8.54 -2.27 -4.56
C LYS A 98 -8.34 -1.21 -3.51
N VAL A 99 -7.69 -0.12 -3.89
CA VAL A 99 -7.47 1.04 -3.02
C VAL A 99 -8.57 2.05 -3.24
N ARG A 100 -9.25 2.43 -2.19
CA ARG A 100 -10.18 3.56 -2.14
C ARG A 100 -9.52 4.67 -1.35
N PRO A 101 -9.02 5.71 -1.99
CA PRO A 101 -8.33 6.79 -1.29
C PRO A 101 -9.15 7.35 -0.13
N LYS A 102 -8.49 7.62 0.99
CA LYS A 102 -9.10 8.13 2.24
C LYS A 102 -10.15 7.21 2.90
N LYS A 103 -10.38 6.02 2.36
CA LYS A 103 -11.36 5.06 2.93
C LYS A 103 -10.70 3.77 3.39
N ASN A 104 -10.25 2.97 2.45
CA ASN A 104 -9.69 1.65 2.76
C ASN A 104 -8.92 1.03 1.58
N VAL A 105 -8.15 -0.01 1.88
CA VAL A 105 -7.67 -1.00 0.91
C VAL A 105 -8.38 -2.31 1.18
N VAL A 106 -8.92 -2.91 0.14
CA VAL A 106 -9.44 -4.28 0.16
C VAL A 106 -8.53 -5.13 -0.70
N THR A 107 -8.04 -6.23 -0.15
CA THR A 107 -7.12 -7.12 -0.87
C THR A 107 -7.76 -8.48 -1.10
N GLY A 108 -7.33 -9.17 -2.16
CA GLY A 108 -7.48 -10.61 -2.29
C GLY A 108 -6.46 -11.34 -1.42
N PRO A 109 -6.04 -12.56 -1.82
CA PRO A 109 -5.05 -13.32 -1.06
C PRO A 109 -3.79 -12.50 -0.80
N ALA A 110 -3.39 -12.45 0.46
CA ALA A 110 -2.23 -11.70 0.92
C ALA A 110 -1.43 -12.53 1.91
N TYR A 111 -0.11 -12.31 1.94
CA TYR A 111 0.81 -12.96 2.86
C TYR A 111 1.89 -12.00 3.33
N LEU A 112 2.40 -12.23 4.51
CA LEU A 112 3.45 -11.42 5.12
C LEU A 112 4.82 -11.86 4.59
N VAL A 113 5.65 -10.89 4.25
CA VAL A 113 7.05 -11.06 3.85
C VAL A 113 7.92 -10.24 4.78
N ILE A 114 8.98 -10.84 5.30
CA ILE A 114 9.98 -10.17 6.15
C ILE A 114 11.35 -10.46 5.57
N GLU A 115 12.16 -9.42 5.34
CA GLU A 115 13.49 -9.52 4.71
C GLU A 115 13.47 -10.42 3.45
N ASP A 116 12.47 -10.16 2.58
CA ASP A 116 12.23 -10.93 1.35
C ASP A 116 11.90 -12.41 1.53
N VAL A 117 11.74 -12.89 2.78
CA VAL A 117 11.32 -14.26 3.09
C VAL A 117 9.80 -14.29 3.30
N PRO A 118 9.04 -15.02 2.46
CA PRO A 118 7.61 -15.17 2.66
C PRO A 118 7.34 -16.06 3.87
N LEU A 119 6.54 -15.54 4.79
CA LEU A 119 6.08 -16.32 5.94
C LEU A 119 4.84 -17.16 5.59
N PRO A 120 4.62 -18.29 6.25
CA PRO A 120 3.44 -19.14 6.06
C PRO A 120 2.17 -18.51 6.67
N LEU A 121 2.17 -17.21 6.87
CA LEU A 121 1.04 -16.43 7.37
C LEU A 121 0.33 -15.80 6.18
N ALA A 122 -0.68 -16.48 5.67
CA ALA A 122 -1.48 -16.03 4.55
C ALA A 122 -2.95 -15.90 4.93
N VAL A 123 -3.58 -14.88 4.39
CA VAL A 123 -5.01 -14.64 4.54
C VAL A 123 -5.69 -14.63 3.17
N PRO A 124 -6.91 -15.19 3.03
CA PRO A 124 -7.58 -15.26 1.73
C PRO A 124 -8.04 -13.88 1.25
N PHE A 125 -8.31 -12.96 2.16
CA PHE A 125 -8.59 -11.56 1.89
C PHE A 125 -8.24 -10.74 3.12
N PHE A 126 -7.94 -9.47 2.92
CA PHE A 126 -7.66 -8.54 4.00
C PHE A 126 -8.24 -7.15 3.72
N PHE A 127 -8.40 -6.38 4.77
CA PHE A 127 -9.03 -5.08 4.73
C PHE A 127 -8.29 -4.10 5.64
N PHE A 128 -7.79 -3.01 5.07
CA PHE A 128 -7.11 -1.94 5.80
C PHE A 128 -7.96 -0.67 5.74
N PRO A 129 -8.55 -0.23 6.84
CA PRO A 129 -9.20 1.08 6.88
C PRO A 129 -8.16 2.19 6.99
N PHE A 130 -8.36 3.29 6.28
CA PHE A 130 -7.53 4.50 6.37
C PHE A 130 -8.17 5.61 7.22
N SER A 131 -9.23 5.30 7.96
CA SER A 131 -9.91 6.29 8.74
C SER A 131 -9.07 6.76 9.91
N SER A 132 -8.94 8.06 10.09
CA SER A 132 -8.45 8.70 11.31
C SER A 132 -9.47 8.63 12.47
N SER A 133 -10.63 8.08 12.23
CA SER A 133 -11.65 7.81 13.24
C SER A 133 -11.38 6.45 13.90
N TYR A 134 -11.71 6.33 15.16
CA TYR A 134 -11.63 5.07 15.89
C TYR A 134 -12.39 3.97 15.14
N SER A 135 -11.68 3.09 14.49
CA SER A 135 -12.24 1.94 13.78
C SER A 135 -11.51 0.67 14.20
N SER A 136 -12.26 -0.41 14.30
CA SER A 136 -11.66 -1.72 14.56
C SER A 136 -10.72 -2.10 13.42
N GLY A 137 -9.57 -2.68 13.76
CA GLY A 137 -8.60 -3.05 12.74
C GLY A 137 -7.43 -3.86 13.29
N PHE A 138 -6.63 -4.37 12.38
CA PHE A 138 -5.42 -5.11 12.71
C PHE A 138 -4.33 -4.14 13.16
N ILE A 139 -3.64 -4.50 14.24
CA ILE A 139 -2.42 -3.83 14.68
C ILE A 139 -1.27 -4.60 14.04
N MET A 140 -0.56 -3.94 13.13
CA MET A 140 0.60 -4.56 12.48
C MET A 140 1.69 -4.79 13.50
N PRO A 141 2.28 -6.00 13.54
CA PRO A 141 3.38 -6.28 14.43
C PRO A 141 4.62 -5.47 14.05
N SER A 142 5.39 -5.10 15.04
CA SER A 142 6.73 -4.55 14.86
C SER A 142 7.76 -5.68 14.86
N TYR A 143 8.75 -5.56 13.99
CA TYR A 143 9.88 -6.47 14.00
C TYR A 143 10.81 -6.15 15.18
N MET A 144 11.22 -7.16 15.90
CA MET A 144 12.18 -7.06 16.98
C MET A 144 13.34 -8.02 16.74
N ASP A 145 14.55 -7.49 16.85
CA ASP A 145 15.79 -8.26 16.92
C ASP A 145 16.36 -8.11 18.34
N ASP A 146 16.21 -9.15 19.14
CA ASP A 146 16.73 -9.20 20.50
C ASP A 146 17.87 -10.22 20.56
N SER A 147 19.04 -9.77 20.98
CA SER A 147 20.24 -10.61 21.09
C SER A 147 20.08 -11.82 22.04
N ALA A 148 19.09 -11.80 22.94
CA ALA A 148 18.79 -12.90 23.86
C ALA A 148 17.67 -13.82 23.37
N ARG A 149 16.68 -13.27 22.63
CA ARG A 149 15.48 -14.00 22.17
C ARG A 149 15.49 -14.30 20.69
N GLY A 150 16.39 -13.65 19.92
CA GLY A 150 16.43 -13.75 18.46
C GLY A 150 15.40 -12.85 17.80
N PHE A 151 15.06 -13.21 16.58
CA PHE A 151 14.09 -12.47 15.78
C PHE A 151 12.67 -12.77 16.24
N GLY A 152 11.85 -11.73 16.35
CA GLY A 152 10.47 -11.85 16.77
C GLY A 152 9.58 -10.77 16.17
N LEU A 153 8.28 -10.98 16.31
CA LEU A 153 7.26 -10.00 16.01
C LEU A 153 6.60 -9.58 17.32
N THR A 154 6.59 -8.30 17.60
CA THR A 154 6.00 -7.74 18.82
C THR A 154 4.82 -6.84 18.51
N ASP A 155 3.93 -6.69 19.51
CA ASP A 155 2.79 -5.79 19.46
C ASP A 155 1.78 -6.08 18.32
N GLY A 156 1.85 -7.24 17.69
CA GLY A 156 0.86 -7.66 16.70
C GLY A 156 -0.49 -7.94 17.36
N GLY A 157 -1.61 -7.61 16.69
CA GLY A 157 -2.88 -7.87 17.30
C GLY A 157 -4.10 -7.32 16.60
N TYR A 158 -5.18 -7.16 17.35
CA TYR A 158 -6.42 -6.61 16.84
C TYR A 158 -7.02 -5.58 17.80
N TYR A 159 -7.42 -4.45 17.24
CA TYR A 159 -8.10 -3.37 17.93
C TYR A 159 -9.59 -3.42 17.63
N PHE A 160 -10.39 -3.49 18.68
CA PHE A 160 -11.85 -3.45 18.63
C PHE A 160 -12.33 -2.07 19.11
N ALA A 161 -12.84 -1.26 18.21
CA ALA A 161 -13.56 -0.03 18.57
C ALA A 161 -15.01 -0.41 18.88
N ILE A 162 -15.36 -0.48 20.15
CA ILE A 162 -16.70 -0.91 20.59
C ILE A 162 -17.64 0.29 20.66
N SER A 163 -17.15 1.40 21.19
CA SER A 163 -17.91 2.66 21.27
C SER A 163 -16.94 3.85 21.46
N ASP A 164 -17.45 5.07 21.40
CA ASP A 164 -16.65 6.30 21.62
C ASP A 164 -15.99 6.37 23.01
N LYS A 165 -16.38 5.50 23.94
CA LYS A 165 -15.89 5.47 25.33
C LYS A 165 -15.25 4.14 25.72
N MET A 166 -15.22 3.15 24.81
CA MET A 166 -14.74 1.82 25.13
C MET A 166 -14.07 1.17 23.93
N ASP A 167 -12.85 0.73 24.13
CA ASP A 167 -12.07 -0.03 23.17
C ASP A 167 -11.45 -1.28 23.80
N LEU A 168 -11.06 -2.23 22.98
CA LEU A 168 -10.34 -3.43 23.40
C LEU A 168 -9.17 -3.66 22.43
N LYS A 169 -7.96 -3.79 22.98
CA LYS A 169 -6.76 -4.14 22.23
C LYS A 169 -6.30 -5.53 22.67
N LEU A 170 -6.26 -6.45 21.73
CA LEU A 170 -5.61 -7.75 21.89
C LEU A 170 -4.25 -7.67 21.20
N ARG A 171 -3.17 -7.85 21.94
CA ARG A 171 -1.81 -7.87 21.42
C ARG A 171 -1.11 -9.15 21.81
N GLY A 172 -0.18 -9.59 20.97
CA GLY A 172 0.65 -10.75 21.22
C GLY A 172 2.02 -10.60 20.55
N ASP A 173 2.97 -11.30 21.12
CA ASP A 173 4.35 -11.40 20.63
C ASP A 173 4.60 -12.84 20.20
N ILE A 174 5.37 -13.03 19.13
CA ILE A 174 5.78 -14.34 18.60
C ILE A 174 7.27 -14.34 18.34
#